data_43713e71ff97b29d5b952bc0e9cc8ceb
#
_entry.id   43713e71ff97b29d5b952bc0e9cc8ceb
#
_cell.length_a   1.000
_cell.length_b   1.000
_cell.length_c   1.000
_cell.angle_alpha   90.00
_cell.angle_beta   90.00
_cell.angle_gamma   90.00
#
_symmetry.space_group_name_H-M   'P 1'
#
loop_
_entity.id
_entity.type
_entity.pdbx_description
1 polymer ?
#
loop_
_entity_poly.entity_id
_entity_poly.type
_entity_poly.pdbx_seq_one_letter_code
_entity_poly.pdbx_strand_id
1 'polypeptide(L)'
;MRHRNFAVYNQTNSNAYTNFLNKTITMSKKILVTGGTGFIGSHTTVELQNAGYEVVIVDNLSNSKADVVDGIEKITGIRPAFEEVDCCDLPALEGVFKKYPGIQGIIHFAASKAVGESVEKPLMYYENNIVSLINLLKLMP
;
A
#
# COMPACT_ATOMS: atom_id res chain seq x y z
N MET A 1 14.86 -55.08 17.80
CA MET A 1 13.79 -54.25 17.22
C MET A 1 13.73 -52.89 17.89
N ARG A 2 14.44 -51.87 17.41
CA ARG A 2 14.35 -50.44 17.87
C ARG A 2 15.23 -49.55 16.96
N HIS A 3 14.84 -49.37 15.67
CA HIS A 3 15.54 -48.37 14.81
C HIS A 3 14.62 -47.73 13.76
N ARG A 4 13.33 -47.52 14.06
CA ARG A 4 12.44 -46.86 13.09
C ARG A 4 11.91 -45.45 13.45
N ASN A 5 12.19 -44.93 14.65
CA ASN A 5 11.56 -43.65 15.08
C ASN A 5 12.44 -42.40 15.01
N PHE A 6 13.73 -42.55 14.71
CA PHE A 6 14.63 -41.36 14.67
C PHE A 6 14.61 -40.58 13.35
N ALA A 7 14.35 -41.23 12.23
CA ALA A 7 14.35 -40.59 10.92
C ALA A 7 13.10 -39.74 10.65
N VAL A 8 11.96 -40.13 11.21
CA VAL A 8 10.68 -39.39 11.02
C VAL A 8 10.66 -38.12 11.86
N TYR A 9 11.27 -38.13 13.05
CA TYR A 9 11.31 -36.97 13.95
C TYR A 9 12.19 -35.82 13.41
N ASN A 10 13.25 -36.13 12.67
CA ASN A 10 14.13 -35.14 12.06
C ASN A 10 13.55 -34.48 10.80
N GLN A 11 12.71 -35.18 10.02
CA GLN A 11 12.10 -34.64 8.82
C GLN A 11 10.96 -33.64 9.12
N THR A 12 10.15 -33.90 10.15
CA THR A 12 9.06 -33.01 10.55
C THR A 12 9.58 -31.70 11.15
N ASN A 13 10.65 -31.76 11.94
CA ASN A 13 11.28 -30.53 12.50
C ASN A 13 12.01 -29.71 11.44
N SER A 14 12.66 -30.34 10.46
CA SER A 14 13.31 -29.65 9.35
C SER A 14 12.30 -28.87 8.48
N ASN A 15 11.15 -29.47 8.15
CA ASN A 15 10.12 -28.80 7.36
C ASN A 15 9.42 -27.67 8.14
N ALA A 16 9.20 -27.83 9.45
CA ALA A 16 8.63 -26.79 10.28
C ALA A 16 9.61 -25.59 10.44
N TYR A 17 10.91 -25.89 10.59
CA TYR A 17 11.96 -24.86 10.66
C TYR A 17 12.14 -24.14 9.32
N THR A 18 12.13 -24.86 8.22
CA THR A 18 12.24 -24.30 6.86
C THR A 18 11.01 -23.44 6.53
N ASN A 19 9.79 -23.87 6.92
CA ASN A 19 8.58 -23.09 6.76
C ASN A 19 8.56 -21.85 7.68
N PHE A 20 9.08 -21.96 8.91
CA PHE A 20 9.24 -20.82 9.81
C PHE A 20 10.27 -19.81 9.28
N LEU A 21 11.42 -20.27 8.79
CA LEU A 21 12.45 -19.42 8.18
C LEU A 21 11.93 -18.78 6.89
N ASN A 22 11.25 -19.51 6.02
CA ASN A 22 10.66 -18.95 4.80
C ASN A 22 9.55 -17.92 5.10
N LYS A 23 8.81 -18.07 6.19
CA LYS A 23 7.82 -17.11 6.65
C LYS A 23 8.45 -15.87 7.31
N THR A 24 9.66 -15.99 7.87
CA THR A 24 10.36 -14.90 8.58
C THR A 24 11.25 -14.07 7.64
N ILE A 25 11.60 -14.58 6.44
CA ILE A 25 12.56 -13.93 5.53
C ILE A 25 11.88 -13.18 4.37
N THR A 26 10.60 -13.40 4.10
CA THR A 26 9.87 -12.51 3.20
C THR A 26 9.51 -11.23 3.94
N MET A 27 10.43 -10.28 3.97
CA MET A 27 10.09 -8.88 4.24
C MET A 27 9.03 -8.49 3.21
N SER A 28 7.78 -8.41 3.65
CA SER A 28 6.68 -7.95 2.81
C SER A 28 7.07 -6.59 2.24
N LYS A 29 7.14 -6.50 0.90
CA LYS A 29 7.47 -5.23 0.24
C LYS A 29 6.32 -4.26 0.49
N LYS A 30 6.65 -3.08 0.99
CA LYS A 30 5.67 -2.05 1.32
C LYS A 30 5.47 -1.11 0.15
N ILE A 31 4.23 -0.95 -0.29
CA ILE A 31 3.82 -0.08 -1.40
C ILE A 31 2.90 1.02 -0.88
N LEU A 32 3.20 2.26 -1.24
CA LEU A 32 2.30 3.38 -1.04
C LEU A 32 1.34 3.49 -2.23
N VAL A 33 0.04 3.54 -1.96
CA VAL A 33 -0.98 3.75 -2.98
C VAL A 33 -1.69 5.07 -2.68
N THR A 34 -1.45 6.10 -3.49
CA THR A 34 -2.18 7.36 -3.38
C THR A 34 -3.47 7.33 -4.19
N GLY A 35 -4.52 7.98 -3.72
CA GLY A 35 -5.85 7.80 -4.29
C GLY A 35 -6.39 6.38 -4.05
N GLY A 36 -5.93 5.73 -2.98
CA GLY A 36 -6.19 4.33 -2.70
C GLY A 36 -7.61 4.02 -2.26
N THR A 37 -8.42 5.02 -1.89
CA THR A 37 -9.85 4.87 -1.63
C THR A 37 -10.71 5.14 -2.86
N GLY A 38 -10.11 5.58 -3.97
CA GLY A 38 -10.77 5.69 -5.26
C GLY A 38 -11.03 4.32 -5.91
N PHE A 39 -11.82 4.30 -7.00
CA PHE A 39 -12.22 3.05 -7.67
C PHE A 39 -11.01 2.20 -8.11
N ILE A 40 -10.08 2.78 -8.88
CA ILE A 40 -8.90 2.03 -9.35
C ILE A 40 -7.96 1.71 -8.20
N GLY A 41 -7.68 2.68 -7.31
CA GLY A 41 -6.76 2.53 -6.19
C GLY A 41 -7.17 1.43 -5.21
N SER A 42 -8.46 1.32 -4.88
CA SER A 42 -8.97 0.29 -3.99
C SER A 42 -8.82 -1.12 -4.57
N HIS A 43 -9.15 -1.31 -5.85
CA HIS A 43 -8.95 -2.59 -6.54
C HIS A 43 -7.46 -2.96 -6.64
N THR A 44 -6.60 -1.97 -6.95
CA THR A 44 -5.15 -2.20 -6.95
C THR A 44 -4.63 -2.60 -5.58
N THR A 45 -5.16 -1.99 -4.50
CA THR A 45 -4.81 -2.37 -3.13
C THR A 45 -5.17 -3.82 -2.82
N VAL A 46 -6.36 -4.29 -3.24
CA VAL A 46 -6.78 -5.69 -3.09
C VAL A 46 -5.80 -6.63 -3.80
N GLU A 47 -5.44 -6.34 -5.06
CA GLU A 47 -4.51 -7.17 -5.81
C GLU A 47 -3.11 -7.19 -5.20
N LEU A 48 -2.61 -6.04 -4.73
CA LEU A 48 -1.32 -5.97 -4.04
C LEU A 48 -1.30 -6.82 -2.75
N GLN A 49 -2.35 -6.73 -1.93
CA GLN A 49 -2.43 -7.52 -0.70
C GLN A 49 -2.53 -9.02 -1.00
N ASN A 50 -3.32 -9.42 -2.02
CA ASN A 50 -3.40 -10.81 -2.49
C ASN A 50 -2.06 -11.33 -3.01
N ALA A 51 -1.23 -10.44 -3.59
CA ALA A 51 0.13 -10.75 -4.04
C ALA A 51 1.17 -10.72 -2.89
N GLY A 52 0.75 -10.45 -1.65
CA GLY A 52 1.62 -10.48 -0.47
C GLY A 52 2.37 -9.17 -0.18
N TYR A 53 1.96 -8.06 -0.77
CA TYR A 53 2.50 -6.73 -0.44
C TYR A 53 1.82 -6.14 0.79
N GLU A 54 2.57 -5.40 1.59
CA GLU A 54 2.03 -4.49 2.60
C GLU A 54 1.64 -3.18 1.91
N VAL A 55 0.42 -2.71 2.12
CA VAL A 55 -0.08 -1.49 1.45
C VAL A 55 -0.38 -0.40 2.47
N VAL A 56 0.13 0.80 2.17
CA VAL A 56 -0.25 2.05 2.82
C VAL A 56 -1.05 2.88 1.83
N ILE A 57 -2.27 3.22 2.17
CA ILE A 57 -3.14 4.09 1.39
C ILE A 57 -2.98 5.53 1.86
N VAL A 58 -2.84 6.45 0.93
CA VAL A 58 -2.94 7.90 1.14
C VAL A 58 -4.04 8.45 0.26
N ASP A 59 -5.00 9.15 0.85
CA ASP A 59 -6.12 9.78 0.12
C ASP A 59 -6.64 10.98 0.92
N ASN A 60 -7.01 12.08 0.26
CA ASN A 60 -7.60 13.25 0.93
C ASN A 60 -9.13 13.21 0.97
N LEU A 61 -9.74 12.12 0.53
CA LEU A 61 -11.16 11.86 0.50
C LEU A 61 -12.00 12.89 -0.29
N SER A 62 -11.36 13.68 -1.15
CA SER A 62 -12.07 14.71 -1.95
C SER A 62 -13.13 14.11 -2.90
N ASN A 63 -12.91 12.89 -3.40
CA ASN A 63 -13.79 12.17 -4.33
C ASN A 63 -14.08 10.72 -3.93
N SER A 64 -13.79 10.36 -2.67
CA SER A 64 -13.93 8.99 -2.16
C SER A 64 -14.40 8.99 -0.71
N LYS A 65 -14.48 7.83 -0.09
CA LYS A 65 -14.90 7.67 1.30
C LYS A 65 -13.97 6.71 2.03
N ALA A 66 -13.77 6.93 3.33
CA ALA A 66 -12.92 6.10 4.16
C ALA A 66 -13.45 4.66 4.34
N ASP A 67 -14.77 4.43 4.23
CA ASP A 67 -15.38 3.11 4.35
C ASP A 67 -14.95 2.11 3.26
N VAL A 68 -14.33 2.58 2.20
CA VAL A 68 -13.67 1.74 1.18
C VAL A 68 -12.58 0.86 1.81
N VAL A 69 -11.88 1.35 2.83
CA VAL A 69 -10.87 0.58 3.58
C VAL A 69 -11.48 -0.65 4.25
N ASP A 70 -12.70 -0.51 4.79
CA ASP A 70 -13.45 -1.64 5.37
C ASP A 70 -13.85 -2.67 4.29
N GLY A 71 -14.16 -2.17 3.09
CA GLY A 71 -14.43 -3.03 1.93
C GLY A 71 -13.22 -3.86 1.52
N ILE A 72 -12.04 -3.24 1.46
CA ILE A 72 -10.78 -3.92 1.16
C ILE A 72 -10.50 -5.01 2.19
N GLU A 73 -10.62 -4.69 3.49
CA GLU A 73 -10.41 -5.64 4.59
C GLU A 73 -11.37 -6.84 4.49
N LYS A 74 -12.65 -6.61 4.17
CA LYS A 74 -13.62 -7.69 3.98
C LYS A 74 -13.26 -8.65 2.85
N ILE A 75 -12.62 -8.15 1.79
CA ILE A 75 -12.23 -8.96 0.62
C ILE A 75 -10.94 -9.74 0.89
N THR A 76 -9.93 -9.08 1.47
CA THR A 76 -8.58 -9.63 1.59
C THR A 76 -8.30 -10.27 2.94
N GLY A 77 -9.12 -9.96 3.96
CA GLY A 77 -8.86 -10.30 5.36
C GLY A 77 -7.75 -9.48 6.02
N ILE A 78 -7.20 -8.47 5.32
CA ILE A 78 -6.11 -7.62 5.79
C ILE A 78 -6.53 -6.15 5.68
N ARG A 79 -6.55 -5.44 6.82
CA ARG A 79 -6.80 -4.01 6.81
C ARG A 79 -5.55 -3.27 6.33
N PRO A 80 -5.59 -2.53 5.19
CA PRO A 80 -4.46 -1.70 4.80
C PRO A 80 -4.30 -0.53 5.78
N ALA A 81 -3.07 -0.05 5.95
CA ALA A 81 -2.83 1.21 6.62
C ALA A 81 -3.46 2.34 5.78
N PHE A 82 -4.08 3.32 6.45
CA PHE A 82 -4.73 4.45 5.80
C PHE A 82 -4.37 5.76 6.48
N GLU A 83 -3.98 6.75 5.68
CA GLU A 83 -3.72 8.12 6.11
C GLU A 83 -4.55 9.08 5.25
N GLU A 84 -5.39 9.87 5.91
CA GLU A 84 -6.11 10.97 5.29
C GLU A 84 -5.18 12.17 5.12
N VAL A 85 -4.49 12.22 3.98
CA VAL A 85 -3.47 13.24 3.68
C VAL A 85 -3.59 13.68 2.23
N ASP A 86 -3.45 15.00 2.00
CA ASP A 86 -3.30 15.56 0.67
C ASP A 86 -1.85 15.43 0.20
N CYS A 87 -1.64 14.82 -0.97
CA CYS A 87 -0.30 14.67 -1.54
C CYS A 87 0.34 16.02 -1.93
N CYS A 88 -0.42 17.11 -1.98
CA CYS A 88 0.10 18.45 -2.17
C CYS A 88 0.69 19.04 -0.88
N ASP A 89 0.33 18.53 0.29
CA ASP A 89 0.89 18.91 1.58
C ASP A 89 2.18 18.11 1.87
N LEU A 90 3.32 18.67 1.48
CA LEU A 90 4.61 18.00 1.65
C LEU A 90 4.93 17.65 3.12
N PRO A 91 4.76 18.55 4.12
CA PRO A 91 4.97 18.21 5.53
C PRO A 91 4.11 17.04 6.02
N ALA A 92 2.82 17.01 5.66
CA ALA A 92 1.93 15.89 6.02
C ALA A 92 2.37 14.59 5.37
N LEU A 93 2.74 14.63 4.08
CA LEU A 93 3.23 13.49 3.34
C LEU A 93 4.57 12.95 3.90
N GLU A 94 5.50 13.83 4.31
CA GLU A 94 6.71 13.45 5.04
C GLU A 94 6.39 12.68 6.33
N GLY A 95 5.33 13.10 7.04
CA GLY A 95 4.84 12.40 8.22
C GLY A 95 4.46 10.96 7.92
N VAL A 96 3.82 10.70 6.76
CA VAL A 96 3.47 9.35 6.31
C VAL A 96 4.73 8.51 6.10
N PHE A 97 5.74 9.02 5.37
CA PHE A 97 6.98 8.28 5.12
C PHE A 97 7.77 7.99 6.41
N LYS A 98 7.73 8.92 7.38
CA LYS A 98 8.33 8.69 8.73
C LYS A 98 7.57 7.63 9.52
N LYS A 99 6.23 7.62 9.45
CA LYS A 99 5.37 6.65 10.16
C LYS A 99 5.46 5.25 9.57
N TYR A 100 5.66 5.14 8.25
CA TYR A 100 5.73 3.88 7.52
C TYR A 100 7.08 3.71 6.83
N PRO A 101 8.17 3.46 7.57
CA PRO A 101 9.49 3.28 6.98
C PRO A 101 9.53 2.04 6.08
N GLY A 102 10.41 2.08 5.07
CA GLY A 102 10.63 0.97 4.16
C GLY A 102 9.62 0.87 3.00
N ILE A 103 8.96 1.96 2.65
CA ILE A 103 8.20 2.06 1.39
C ILE A 103 9.19 1.87 0.24
N GLN A 104 8.95 0.87 -0.62
CA GLN A 104 9.83 0.48 -1.73
C GLN A 104 9.28 0.90 -3.10
N GLY A 105 8.03 1.32 -3.15
CA GLY A 105 7.39 1.77 -4.37
C GLY A 105 6.14 2.58 -4.11
N ILE A 106 5.75 3.39 -5.08
CA ILE A 106 4.54 4.20 -5.06
C ILE A 106 3.71 3.89 -6.30
N ILE A 107 2.41 3.71 -6.11
CA ILE A 107 1.43 3.73 -7.20
C ILE A 107 0.57 4.97 -7.00
N HIS A 108 0.65 5.91 -7.94
CA HIS A 108 0.05 7.23 -7.81
C HIS A 108 -1.22 7.35 -8.64
N PHE A 109 -2.39 7.27 -7.98
CA PHE A 109 -3.70 7.46 -8.59
C PHE A 109 -4.38 8.78 -8.15
N ALA A 110 -3.88 9.43 -7.10
CA ALA A 110 -4.41 10.70 -6.63
C ALA A 110 -4.21 11.78 -7.68
N ALA A 111 -5.29 12.16 -8.36
CA ALA A 111 -5.29 13.19 -9.39
C ALA A 111 -6.70 13.75 -9.61
N SER A 112 -6.80 15.03 -9.96
CA SER A 112 -8.01 15.62 -10.53
C SER A 112 -8.11 15.21 -12.01
N LYS A 113 -9.25 14.66 -12.43
CA LYS A 113 -9.42 14.05 -13.78
C LYS A 113 -10.74 14.39 -14.49
N ALA A 114 -11.53 15.33 -13.98
CA ALA A 114 -12.78 15.77 -14.62
C ALA A 114 -12.48 16.70 -15.80
N VAL A 115 -12.78 16.25 -17.02
CA VAL A 115 -12.42 16.96 -18.27
C VAL A 115 -13.00 18.38 -18.32
N GLY A 116 -14.30 18.55 -18.03
CA GLY A 116 -14.94 19.87 -18.03
C GLY A 116 -14.30 20.84 -17.05
N GLU A 117 -14.10 20.41 -15.81
CA GLU A 117 -13.47 21.24 -14.78
C GLU A 117 -12.02 21.61 -15.13
N SER A 118 -11.28 20.71 -15.79
CA SER A 118 -9.88 20.99 -16.18
C SER A 118 -9.77 22.14 -17.21
N VAL A 119 -10.80 22.34 -18.02
CA VAL A 119 -10.86 23.47 -18.95
C VAL A 119 -11.21 24.77 -18.21
N GLU A 120 -12.11 24.69 -17.23
CA GLU A 120 -12.54 25.87 -16.45
C GLU A 120 -11.47 26.31 -15.43
N LYS A 121 -10.74 25.34 -14.83
CA LYS A 121 -9.77 25.57 -13.74
C LYS A 121 -8.42 24.92 -14.03
N PRO A 122 -7.75 25.24 -15.14
CA PRO A 122 -6.53 24.54 -15.55
C PRO A 122 -5.39 24.63 -14.54
N LEU A 123 -5.22 25.79 -13.89
CA LEU A 123 -4.15 25.96 -12.90
C LEU A 123 -4.32 25.05 -11.69
N MET A 124 -5.55 24.88 -11.21
CA MET A 124 -5.87 23.96 -10.10
C MET A 124 -5.48 22.50 -10.47
N TYR A 125 -5.73 22.09 -11.73
CA TYR A 125 -5.34 20.77 -12.21
C TYR A 125 -3.83 20.60 -12.30
N TYR A 126 -3.11 21.60 -12.80
CA TYR A 126 -1.65 21.59 -12.80
C TYR A 126 -1.09 21.53 -11.38
N GLU A 127 -1.60 22.38 -10.50
CA GLU A 127 -1.14 22.42 -9.12
C GLU A 127 -1.39 21.09 -8.41
N ASN A 128 -2.61 20.56 -8.44
CA ASN A 128 -2.93 19.29 -7.81
C ASN A 128 -2.15 18.11 -8.40
N ASN A 129 -2.12 17.97 -9.72
CA ASN A 129 -1.57 16.78 -10.36
C ASN A 129 -0.04 16.79 -10.46
N ILE A 130 0.58 17.98 -10.55
CA ILE A 130 2.04 18.09 -10.69
C ILE A 130 2.70 18.22 -9.33
N VAL A 131 2.16 19.06 -8.42
CA VAL A 131 2.76 19.22 -7.10
C VAL A 131 2.70 17.94 -6.28
N SER A 132 1.59 17.20 -6.33
CA SER A 132 1.48 15.88 -5.68
C SER A 132 2.56 14.91 -6.15
N LEU A 133 2.77 14.81 -7.47
CA LEU A 133 3.83 13.96 -8.05
C LEU A 133 5.23 14.42 -7.62
N ILE A 134 5.51 15.73 -7.68
CA ILE A 134 6.82 16.28 -7.27
C ILE A 134 7.08 15.97 -5.79
N ASN A 135 6.09 16.12 -4.91
CA ASN A 135 6.23 15.84 -3.50
C ASN A 135 6.56 14.37 -3.25
N LEU A 136 5.86 13.45 -3.93
CA LEU A 136 6.14 12.02 -3.86
C LEU A 136 7.57 11.69 -4.33
N LEU A 137 8.02 12.27 -5.44
CA LEU A 137 9.37 12.05 -5.97
C LEU A 137 10.48 12.59 -5.04
N LYS A 138 10.22 13.68 -4.29
CA LYS A 138 11.18 14.18 -3.28
C LYS A 138 11.34 13.23 -2.10
N LEU A 139 10.32 12.42 -1.79
CA LEU A 139 10.29 11.54 -0.61
C LEU A 139 10.64 10.08 -0.94
N MET A 140 10.69 9.72 -2.22
CA MET A 140 11.18 8.40 -2.64
C MET A 140 12.65 8.22 -2.24
N PRO A 141 13.00 7.08 -1.62
CA PRO A 141 14.39 6.77 -1.27
C PRO A 141 15.27 6.51 -2.47
#